data_d379b7d8f75d9d88984bcc9645a65c45
#
_entry.id   d379b7d8f75d9d88984bcc9645a65c45
#
_cell.length_a   1.000
_cell.length_b   1.000
_cell.length_c   1.000
_cell.angle_alpha   90.00
_cell.angle_beta   90.00
_cell.angle_gamma   90.00
#
_symmetry.space_group_name_H-M   'P 1'
#
loop_
_entity.id
_entity.type
_entity.pdbx_description
1 polymer ?
#
loop_
_entity_poly.entity_id
_entity_poly.type
_entity_poly.pdbx_seq_one_letter_code
_entity_poly.pdbx_strand_id
1 'polypeptide(L)'
;MELNNKYMKKMLSGMLCLVVAMNVPGVKAQEYTDTIVVDTVVMDTVVTSWSDRVIEKLTMLVQEADRSYYNTGISVYDLTGDSLVFAYNQQKMMRPASTQKLLTAISALDVLGAAHNYRTAVYADGTISPNEKGVQTLNGDLYVIGDFDPKLTVSHLKEIAKAVKAAGIGQINGKIYADLSMKDTLALGNGWCWDDEQPYLTPLSLSGKDYECTPEKIHRHNPSRNFLQALSRQLEAEKISVNGIGTATYRPTGKSTLICTIVHSVEDVLMQMMKDSDNLYAESMFFQLGAEGKKGASWKDCAQVVESVIEKTGFPTAYVKVADGCGLSLYDYVTASLHVALLRYAYQHEEIFTPLWKTLPIAGIDGTLEKRMTSGAARNNVRAKTGTVTGVSALTGYVRASNGNLLAFSIINNGNRTASEARAYQDRVCEVLAE
;
A
#
# COMPACT_ATOMS: atom_id res chain seq x y z
N MET A 1 -24.57 -22.39 -8.37
CA MET A 1 -25.02 -23.57 -7.64
C MET A 1 -24.82 -24.79 -8.53
N GLU A 2 -23.55 -25.14 -8.74
CA GLU A 2 -23.14 -26.41 -9.38
C GLU A 2 -21.81 -26.81 -8.74
N LEU A 3 -21.91 -27.38 -7.53
CA LEU A 3 -20.81 -28.03 -6.86
C LEU A 3 -20.66 -29.44 -7.39
N ASN A 4 -19.54 -29.62 -8.00
CA ASN A 4 -18.92 -30.77 -8.62
C ASN A 4 -19.42 -32.15 -8.16
N ASN A 5 -20.28 -32.73 -8.98
CA ASN A 5 -20.86 -34.08 -8.92
C ASN A 5 -19.79 -35.20 -9.05
N LYS A 6 -18.51 -34.86 -9.12
CA LYS A 6 -17.41 -35.81 -9.32
C LYS A 6 -16.93 -36.47 -8.03
N TYR A 7 -17.07 -35.79 -6.89
CA TYR A 7 -16.64 -36.32 -5.59
C TYR A 7 -17.70 -37.18 -4.89
N MET A 8 -18.98 -36.85 -5.08
CA MET A 8 -20.07 -37.68 -4.55
C MET A 8 -20.18 -39.06 -5.22
N LYS A 9 -19.81 -39.17 -6.51
CA LYS A 9 -19.79 -40.47 -7.20
C LYS A 9 -18.69 -41.42 -6.75
N LYS A 10 -17.59 -40.93 -6.24
CA LYS A 10 -16.50 -41.77 -5.71
C LYS A 10 -16.77 -42.31 -4.28
N MET A 11 -17.50 -41.60 -3.44
CA MET A 11 -17.90 -42.09 -2.12
C MET A 11 -19.03 -43.16 -2.17
N LEU A 12 -19.92 -43.11 -3.17
CA LEU A 12 -20.98 -44.14 -3.35
C LEU A 12 -20.45 -45.42 -4.00
N SER A 13 -19.33 -45.38 -4.71
CA SER A 13 -18.74 -46.60 -5.36
C SER A 13 -18.04 -47.54 -4.36
N GLY A 14 -17.60 -47.00 -3.20
CA GLY A 14 -16.92 -47.80 -2.14
C GLY A 14 -17.86 -48.54 -1.18
N MET A 15 -19.17 -48.21 -1.18
CA MET A 15 -20.11 -48.75 -0.18
C MET A 15 -21.11 -49.76 -0.79
N LEU A 16 -21.06 -50.07 -2.10
CA LEU A 16 -22.03 -50.95 -2.80
C LEU A 16 -21.50 -52.34 -3.09
N CYS A 17 -20.32 -52.74 -2.60
CA CYS A 17 -19.76 -54.09 -2.80
C CYS A 17 -19.98 -55.05 -1.64
N LEU A 18 -20.73 -54.72 -0.58
CA LEU A 18 -20.86 -55.58 0.61
C LEU A 18 -22.25 -56.16 0.86
N VAL A 19 -23.24 -56.05 -0.02
CA VAL A 19 -24.63 -56.52 0.25
C VAL A 19 -25.21 -57.39 -0.85
N VAL A 20 -24.43 -58.04 -1.69
CA VAL A 20 -24.99 -59.03 -2.68
C VAL A 20 -24.25 -60.34 -2.58
N ALA A 21 -24.36 -61.00 -1.45
CA ALA A 21 -23.98 -62.43 -1.31
C ALA A 21 -24.77 -63.11 -0.19
N MET A 22 -26.10 -63.10 -0.29
CA MET A 22 -26.93 -64.08 0.43
C MET A 22 -28.26 -64.26 -0.33
N ASN A 23 -28.38 -65.37 -0.97
CA ASN A 23 -29.55 -66.21 -1.30
C ASN A 23 -29.56 -66.68 -2.75
N VAL A 24 -28.93 -67.81 -2.98
CA VAL A 24 -29.43 -68.79 -3.98
C VAL A 24 -29.32 -70.18 -3.36
N PRO A 25 -30.39 -70.96 -3.22
CA PRO A 25 -30.29 -72.32 -2.66
C PRO A 25 -30.00 -73.33 -3.79
N GLY A 26 -29.05 -74.24 -3.48
CA GLY A 26 -28.92 -75.52 -4.14
C GLY A 26 -27.78 -75.69 -5.12
N VAL A 27 -26.53 -75.85 -4.63
CA VAL A 27 -25.49 -76.64 -5.28
C VAL A 27 -24.67 -77.36 -4.21
N LYS A 28 -24.46 -78.70 -4.42
CA LYS A 28 -23.74 -79.61 -3.50
C LYS A 28 -22.26 -79.18 -3.34
N ALA A 29 -21.77 -79.28 -2.11
CA ALA A 29 -20.38 -79.06 -1.76
C ALA A 29 -19.46 -80.04 -2.49
N GLN A 30 -18.42 -79.51 -3.13
CA GLN A 30 -17.22 -80.23 -3.53
C GLN A 30 -16.07 -79.51 -2.81
N GLU A 31 -15.39 -80.27 -1.93
CA GLU A 31 -14.23 -79.78 -1.19
C GLU A 31 -13.11 -79.40 -2.15
N TYR A 32 -12.82 -78.13 -2.24
CA TYR A 32 -11.58 -77.59 -2.78
C TYR A 32 -10.86 -76.91 -1.59
N THR A 33 -9.71 -77.47 -1.18
CA THR A 33 -8.74 -76.82 -0.30
C THR A 33 -7.96 -75.80 -1.12
N ASP A 34 -8.54 -74.66 -1.35
CA ASP A 34 -7.79 -73.51 -1.87
C ASP A 34 -7.30 -72.65 -0.73
N THR A 35 -5.98 -72.53 -0.67
CA THR A 35 -5.26 -71.62 0.21
C THR A 35 -5.76 -70.22 -0.06
N ILE A 36 -6.48 -69.64 0.90
CA ILE A 36 -6.85 -68.20 0.85
C ILE A 36 -5.56 -67.40 0.97
N VAL A 37 -5.04 -66.96 -0.17
CA VAL A 37 -4.05 -65.87 -0.17
C VAL A 37 -4.82 -64.62 0.24
N VAL A 38 -4.68 -64.22 1.49
CA VAL A 38 -5.14 -62.91 1.92
C VAL A 38 -4.21 -61.89 1.27
N ASP A 39 -4.61 -61.41 0.09
CA ASP A 39 -4.02 -60.19 -0.48
C ASP A 39 -4.19 -59.08 0.57
N THR A 40 -3.10 -58.69 1.17
CA THR A 40 -3.05 -57.54 2.05
C THR A 40 -3.43 -56.34 1.16
N VAL A 41 -4.66 -55.89 1.27
CA VAL A 41 -5.06 -54.60 0.67
C VAL A 41 -4.20 -53.57 1.37
N VAL A 42 -3.07 -53.22 0.75
CA VAL A 42 -2.33 -52.03 1.08
C VAL A 42 -3.30 -50.88 0.78
N MET A 43 -3.91 -50.33 1.84
CA MET A 43 -4.58 -49.02 1.69
C MET A 43 -3.48 -48.06 1.28
N ASP A 44 -3.44 -47.75 -0.01
CA ASP A 44 -2.71 -46.60 -0.48
C ASP A 44 -3.22 -45.41 0.34
N THR A 45 -2.42 -44.99 1.29
CA THR A 45 -2.63 -43.71 1.95
C THR A 45 -2.60 -42.68 0.84
N VAL A 46 -3.76 -42.13 0.46
CA VAL A 46 -3.87 -41.02 -0.47
C VAL A 46 -3.06 -39.89 0.14
N VAL A 47 -1.83 -39.73 -0.33
CA VAL A 47 -0.99 -38.62 0.07
C VAL A 47 -1.64 -37.37 -0.54
N THR A 48 -2.44 -36.66 0.25
CA THR A 48 -3.06 -35.40 -0.17
C THR A 48 -1.96 -34.42 -0.49
N SER A 49 -2.02 -33.79 -1.65
CA SER A 49 -1.06 -32.75 -2.04
C SER A 49 -1.08 -31.59 -1.04
N TRP A 50 -0.02 -30.78 -1.03
CA TRP A 50 0.00 -29.55 -0.22
C TRP A 50 -1.22 -28.67 -0.57
N SER A 51 -1.51 -28.49 -1.84
CA SER A 51 -2.65 -27.69 -2.29
C SER A 51 -4.00 -28.24 -1.82
N ASP A 52 -4.21 -29.56 -1.81
CA ASP A 52 -5.46 -30.15 -1.33
C ASP A 52 -5.68 -29.84 0.15
N ARG A 53 -4.62 -29.97 0.97
CA ARG A 53 -4.69 -29.65 2.42
C ARG A 53 -4.98 -28.19 2.67
N VAL A 54 -4.32 -27.29 1.95
CA VAL A 54 -4.53 -25.84 2.06
C VAL A 54 -5.95 -25.46 1.65
N ILE A 55 -6.43 -25.99 0.51
CA ILE A 55 -7.79 -25.73 0.03
C ILE A 55 -8.85 -26.22 1.05
N GLU A 56 -8.67 -27.40 1.63
CA GLU A 56 -9.57 -27.93 2.65
C GLU A 56 -9.62 -27.01 3.88
N LYS A 57 -8.46 -26.64 4.45
CA LYS A 57 -8.37 -25.75 5.62
C LYS A 57 -8.94 -24.38 5.36
N LEU A 58 -8.64 -23.77 4.19
CA LEU A 58 -9.19 -22.49 3.81
C LEU A 58 -10.71 -22.54 3.62
N THR A 59 -11.23 -23.65 3.08
CA THR A 59 -12.69 -23.85 2.93
C THR A 59 -13.38 -23.89 4.29
N MET A 60 -12.80 -24.54 5.29
CA MET A 60 -13.31 -24.53 6.66
C MET A 60 -13.32 -23.12 7.27
N LEU A 61 -12.23 -22.35 7.08
CA LEU A 61 -12.13 -20.98 7.56
C LEU A 61 -13.17 -20.05 6.90
N VAL A 62 -13.44 -20.21 5.61
CA VAL A 62 -14.46 -19.45 4.90
C VAL A 62 -15.86 -19.77 5.42
N GLN A 63 -16.18 -21.05 5.68
CA GLN A 63 -17.46 -21.45 6.26
C GLN A 63 -17.68 -20.87 7.67
N GLU A 64 -16.61 -20.70 8.44
CA GLU A 64 -16.64 -20.01 9.73
C GLU A 64 -16.90 -18.50 9.55
N ALA A 65 -16.21 -17.86 8.58
CA ALA A 65 -16.38 -16.44 8.27
C ALA A 65 -17.80 -16.13 7.80
N ASP A 66 -18.42 -16.99 7.01
CA ASP A 66 -19.82 -16.81 6.55
C ASP A 66 -20.84 -16.74 7.70
N ARG A 67 -20.52 -17.39 8.83
CA ARG A 67 -21.35 -17.30 10.05
C ARG A 67 -21.12 -16.02 10.85
N SER A 68 -20.09 -15.24 10.52
CA SER A 68 -19.65 -14.07 11.29
C SER A 68 -20.30 -12.75 10.85
N TYR A 69 -21.26 -12.80 9.91
CA TYR A 69 -22.04 -11.65 9.43
C TYR A 69 -21.26 -10.53 8.75
N TYR A 70 -20.00 -10.75 8.34
CA TYR A 70 -19.23 -9.78 7.55
C TYR A 70 -18.83 -10.34 6.19
N ASN A 71 -18.61 -9.45 5.23
CA ASN A 71 -18.20 -9.84 3.90
C ASN A 71 -16.71 -10.15 3.84
N THR A 72 -16.35 -11.32 3.33
CA THR A 72 -14.97 -11.74 3.12
C THR A 72 -14.70 -11.96 1.64
N GLY A 73 -13.56 -11.46 1.16
CA GLY A 73 -13.00 -11.77 -0.15
C GLY A 73 -11.58 -12.32 0.02
N ILE A 74 -11.27 -13.45 -0.61
CA ILE A 74 -9.94 -14.08 -0.57
C ILE A 74 -9.51 -14.46 -1.98
N SER A 75 -8.24 -14.19 -2.30
CA SER A 75 -7.57 -14.71 -3.49
C SER A 75 -6.16 -15.13 -3.11
N VAL A 76 -5.75 -16.33 -3.51
CA VAL A 76 -4.41 -16.89 -3.29
C VAL A 76 -3.88 -17.45 -4.59
N TYR A 77 -2.70 -17.02 -4.98
CA TYR A 77 -2.05 -17.40 -6.22
C TYR A 77 -0.63 -17.92 -5.95
N ASP A 78 -0.30 -19.05 -6.49
CA ASP A 78 1.06 -19.61 -6.48
C ASP A 78 1.88 -18.96 -7.59
N LEU A 79 2.81 -18.07 -7.19
CA LEU A 79 3.69 -17.36 -8.13
C LEU A 79 4.77 -18.28 -8.71
N THR A 80 5.15 -19.33 -8.00
CA THR A 80 6.15 -20.29 -8.45
C THR A 80 5.55 -21.30 -9.42
N GLY A 81 4.36 -21.82 -9.10
CA GLY A 81 3.61 -22.76 -9.94
C GLY A 81 2.70 -22.12 -10.98
N ASP A 82 2.65 -20.77 -11.01
CA ASP A 82 1.83 -19.94 -11.90
C ASP A 82 0.35 -20.40 -11.96
N SER A 83 -0.28 -20.60 -10.81
CA SER A 83 -1.64 -21.13 -10.71
C SER A 83 -2.45 -20.54 -9.56
N LEU A 84 -3.78 -20.45 -9.76
CA LEU A 84 -4.71 -20.05 -8.71
C LEU A 84 -4.87 -21.21 -7.71
N VAL A 85 -4.53 -20.97 -6.43
CA VAL A 85 -4.64 -21.95 -5.34
C VAL A 85 -6.01 -21.90 -4.71
N PHE A 86 -6.51 -20.70 -4.37
CA PHE A 86 -7.80 -20.55 -3.70
C PHE A 86 -8.48 -19.23 -4.05
N ALA A 87 -9.79 -19.26 -4.18
CA ALA A 87 -10.62 -18.10 -4.45
C ALA A 87 -11.96 -18.17 -3.72
N TYR A 88 -12.29 -17.08 -3.02
CA TYR A 88 -13.59 -16.90 -2.40
C TYR A 88 -14.02 -15.45 -2.52
N ASN A 89 -15.17 -15.18 -3.13
CA ASN A 89 -15.65 -13.81 -3.38
C ASN A 89 -14.57 -12.88 -3.98
N GLN A 90 -13.58 -13.43 -4.69
CA GLN A 90 -12.36 -12.72 -5.10
C GLN A 90 -12.62 -11.54 -6.03
N GLN A 91 -13.77 -11.50 -6.73
CA GLN A 91 -14.17 -10.41 -7.63
C GLN A 91 -15.16 -9.45 -6.99
N LYS A 92 -15.53 -9.65 -5.72
CA LYS A 92 -16.43 -8.75 -5.01
C LYS A 92 -15.72 -7.43 -4.75
N MET A 93 -16.34 -6.32 -5.19
CA MET A 93 -15.84 -4.97 -4.91
C MET A 93 -15.98 -4.67 -3.41
N MET A 94 -14.88 -4.33 -2.78
CA MET A 94 -14.77 -4.10 -1.34
C MET A 94 -13.89 -2.90 -1.07
N ARG A 95 -14.11 -2.22 0.06
CA ARG A 95 -13.22 -1.14 0.51
C ARG A 95 -11.88 -1.74 0.96
N PRO A 96 -10.75 -1.21 0.45
CA PRO A 96 -9.42 -1.76 0.71
C PRO A 96 -8.83 -1.30 2.05
N ALA A 97 -9.27 -0.17 2.60
CA ALA A 97 -8.51 0.57 3.59
C ALA A 97 -7.05 0.74 3.12
N SER A 98 -6.06 0.77 4.03
CA SER A 98 -4.66 1.03 3.66
C SER A 98 -3.98 -0.05 2.79
N THR A 99 -4.66 -1.13 2.37
CA THR A 99 -4.14 -1.98 1.28
C THR A 99 -4.21 -1.27 -0.08
N GLN A 100 -4.96 -0.16 -0.20
CA GLN A 100 -4.90 0.79 -1.32
C GLN A 100 -3.47 1.25 -1.61
N LYS A 101 -2.63 1.39 -0.59
CA LYS A 101 -1.22 1.78 -0.70
C LYS A 101 -0.38 0.81 -1.57
N LEU A 102 -0.84 -0.44 -1.77
CA LEU A 102 -0.19 -1.34 -2.73
C LEU A 102 -0.38 -0.87 -4.17
N LEU A 103 -1.57 -0.38 -4.51
CA LEU A 103 -1.83 0.19 -5.84
C LEU A 103 -0.93 1.40 -6.07
N THR A 104 -0.87 2.32 -5.12
CA THR A 104 0.00 3.51 -5.15
C THR A 104 1.47 3.14 -5.26
N ALA A 105 1.95 2.19 -4.42
CA ALA A 105 3.34 1.76 -4.40
C ALA A 105 3.78 1.11 -5.72
N ILE A 106 3.00 0.16 -6.22
CA ILE A 106 3.32 -0.56 -7.46
C ILE A 106 3.27 0.41 -8.64
N SER A 107 2.28 1.31 -8.68
CA SER A 107 2.19 2.33 -9.74
C SER A 107 3.37 3.31 -9.69
N ALA A 108 3.80 3.75 -8.51
CA ALA A 108 4.94 4.63 -8.39
C ALA A 108 6.25 3.95 -8.81
N LEU A 109 6.44 2.69 -8.45
CA LEU A 109 7.62 1.93 -8.87
C LEU A 109 7.62 1.66 -10.38
N ASP A 110 6.45 1.40 -10.98
CA ASP A 110 6.32 1.14 -12.41
C ASP A 110 6.50 2.41 -13.28
N VAL A 111 5.96 3.55 -12.83
CA VAL A 111 5.93 4.79 -13.63
C VAL A 111 7.14 5.67 -13.34
N LEU A 112 7.45 5.88 -12.08
CA LEU A 112 8.53 6.78 -11.64
C LEU A 112 9.85 6.04 -11.45
N GLY A 113 9.80 4.78 -11.00
CA GLY A 113 10.96 3.98 -10.60
C GLY A 113 11.46 4.30 -9.20
N ALA A 114 12.17 3.35 -8.58
CA ALA A 114 12.71 3.50 -7.22
C ALA A 114 13.76 4.63 -7.09
N ALA A 115 14.44 4.98 -8.17
CA ALA A 115 15.45 6.03 -8.22
C ALA A 115 14.87 7.46 -8.40
N HIS A 116 13.56 7.58 -8.61
CA HIS A 116 12.90 8.90 -8.67
C HIS A 116 13.08 9.64 -7.34
N ASN A 117 13.20 10.97 -7.42
CA ASN A 117 13.47 11.81 -6.27
C ASN A 117 12.44 12.93 -6.13
N TYR A 118 11.96 13.10 -4.92
CA TYR A 118 11.31 14.32 -4.46
C TYR A 118 12.36 15.44 -4.38
N ARG A 119 12.06 16.64 -4.91
CA ARG A 119 13.03 17.75 -5.05
C ARG A 119 12.44 19.07 -4.57
N THR A 120 12.64 19.42 -3.31
CA THR A 120 12.28 20.75 -2.81
C THR A 120 13.40 21.74 -3.16
N ALA A 121 13.18 22.51 -4.21
CA ALA A 121 14.16 23.46 -4.75
C ALA A 121 13.94 24.88 -4.19
N VAL A 122 15.04 25.59 -3.91
CA VAL A 122 15.02 26.97 -3.43
C VAL A 122 15.73 27.88 -4.42
N TYR A 123 15.02 28.88 -4.91
CA TYR A 123 15.54 29.87 -5.86
C TYR A 123 15.54 31.27 -5.27
N ALA A 124 16.61 32.02 -5.48
CA ALA A 124 16.63 33.46 -5.36
C ALA A 124 16.30 34.06 -6.73
N ASP A 125 15.32 34.94 -6.81
CA ASP A 125 14.93 35.64 -8.02
C ASP A 125 15.05 37.14 -7.84
N GLY A 126 16.15 37.70 -8.35
CA GLY A 126 16.51 39.10 -8.21
C GLY A 126 18.02 39.32 -8.33
N THR A 127 18.47 40.52 -7.97
CA THR A 127 19.88 40.88 -7.98
C THR A 127 20.44 40.94 -6.56
N ILE A 128 21.63 40.41 -6.35
CA ILE A 128 22.35 40.51 -5.08
C ILE A 128 23.34 41.67 -5.18
N SER A 129 23.18 42.66 -4.31
CA SER A 129 24.08 43.81 -4.21
C SER A 129 24.15 44.34 -2.80
N PRO A 130 25.26 45.02 -2.39
CA PRO A 130 25.34 45.60 -1.08
C PRO A 130 24.32 46.74 -0.86
N ASN A 131 23.67 46.79 0.29
CA ASN A 131 22.85 47.92 0.71
C ASN A 131 23.74 49.04 1.29
N GLU A 132 23.12 50.13 1.74
CA GLU A 132 23.81 51.30 2.30
C GLU A 132 24.70 50.97 3.53
N LYS A 133 24.42 49.84 4.21
CA LYS A 133 25.21 49.34 5.37
C LYS A 133 26.24 48.31 4.96
N GLY A 134 26.44 48.06 3.67
CA GLY A 134 27.38 47.05 3.14
C GLY A 134 26.89 45.61 3.25
N VAL A 135 25.64 45.37 3.66
CA VAL A 135 25.05 44.01 3.73
C VAL A 135 24.61 43.55 2.32
N GLN A 136 25.10 42.39 1.89
CA GLN A 136 24.68 41.80 0.62
C GLN A 136 23.19 41.48 0.68
N THR A 137 22.43 42.11 -0.19
CA THR A 137 20.96 42.10 -0.18
C THR A 137 20.42 41.53 -1.47
N LEU A 138 19.54 40.54 -1.36
CA LEU A 138 18.73 40.10 -2.48
C LEU A 138 17.62 41.13 -2.72
N ASN A 139 17.76 41.91 -3.80
CA ASN A 139 16.70 42.81 -4.29
C ASN A 139 15.74 42.01 -5.16
N GLY A 140 14.90 41.22 -4.50
CA GLY A 140 14.00 40.27 -5.10
C GLY A 140 13.47 39.29 -4.05
N ASP A 141 12.95 38.17 -4.50
CA ASP A 141 12.23 37.19 -3.70
C ASP A 141 12.96 35.86 -3.60
N LEU A 142 12.68 35.12 -2.53
CA LEU A 142 13.10 33.72 -2.38
C LEU A 142 11.90 32.79 -2.64
N TYR A 143 12.03 31.83 -3.53
CA TYR A 143 10.98 30.86 -3.85
C TYR A 143 11.38 29.47 -3.35
N VAL A 144 10.47 28.82 -2.65
CA VAL A 144 10.59 27.40 -2.28
C VAL A 144 9.55 26.64 -3.10
N ILE A 145 10.04 25.76 -3.98
CA ILE A 145 9.17 24.98 -4.87
C ILE A 145 8.78 23.71 -4.13
N GLY A 146 7.49 23.58 -3.82
CA GLY A 146 6.94 22.39 -3.17
C GLY A 146 6.78 21.24 -4.14
N ASP A 147 7.34 20.10 -3.78
CA ASP A 147 7.31 18.84 -4.55
C ASP A 147 6.61 17.70 -3.79
N PHE A 148 5.76 18.07 -2.84
CA PHE A 148 5.04 17.12 -1.98
C PHE A 148 5.96 16.15 -1.22
N ASP A 149 7.19 16.56 -0.88
CA ASP A 149 8.13 15.76 -0.12
C ASP A 149 7.67 15.61 1.34
N PRO A 150 7.25 14.42 1.80
CA PRO A 150 6.70 14.23 3.14
C PRO A 150 7.79 14.11 4.22
N LYS A 151 9.08 14.12 3.85
CA LYS A 151 10.22 13.94 4.76
C LYS A 151 10.87 15.25 5.20
N LEU A 152 10.36 16.41 4.77
CA LEU A 152 10.92 17.70 5.14
C LEU A 152 10.81 17.95 6.63
N THR A 153 11.93 18.32 7.27
CA THR A 153 12.04 18.59 8.71
C THR A 153 12.62 19.96 8.97
N VAL A 154 12.58 20.42 10.23
CA VAL A 154 13.27 21.65 10.66
C VAL A 154 14.78 21.60 10.40
N SER A 155 15.40 20.41 10.38
CA SER A 155 16.81 20.27 10.02
C SER A 155 17.07 20.71 8.58
N HIS A 156 16.20 20.32 7.63
CA HIS A 156 16.31 20.75 6.24
C HIS A 156 16.10 22.26 6.08
N LEU A 157 15.23 22.89 6.92
CA LEU A 157 15.10 24.35 6.93
C LEU A 157 16.39 25.05 7.38
N LYS A 158 17.14 24.47 8.33
CA LYS A 158 18.46 24.97 8.73
C LYS A 158 19.47 24.86 7.59
N GLU A 159 19.41 23.75 6.84
CA GLU A 159 20.27 23.55 5.66
C GLU A 159 19.96 24.60 4.59
N ILE A 160 18.68 24.86 4.30
CA ILE A 160 18.25 25.93 3.40
C ILE A 160 18.77 27.29 3.86
N ALA A 161 18.60 27.63 5.14
CA ALA A 161 19.04 28.92 5.66
C ALA A 161 20.57 29.10 5.53
N LYS A 162 21.35 28.06 5.83
CA LYS A 162 22.80 28.04 5.63
C LYS A 162 23.20 28.19 4.17
N ALA A 163 22.47 27.53 3.25
CA ALA A 163 22.72 27.64 1.81
C ALA A 163 22.45 29.09 1.31
N VAL A 164 21.35 29.72 1.76
CA VAL A 164 21.07 31.13 1.46
C VAL A 164 22.20 32.03 1.95
N LYS A 165 22.71 31.81 3.15
CA LYS A 165 23.86 32.56 3.69
C LYS A 165 25.15 32.33 2.91
N ALA A 166 25.41 31.07 2.52
CA ALA A 166 26.58 30.71 1.73
C ALA A 166 26.55 31.33 0.31
N ALA A 167 25.34 31.57 -0.22
CA ALA A 167 25.13 32.33 -1.45
C ALA A 167 25.41 33.85 -1.30
N GLY A 168 25.86 34.27 -0.11
CA GLY A 168 26.20 35.67 0.18
C GLY A 168 25.01 36.56 0.54
N ILE A 169 23.80 36.00 0.78
CA ILE A 169 22.58 36.77 1.04
C ILE A 169 22.48 37.01 2.55
N GLY A 170 22.59 38.29 2.98
CA GLY A 170 22.42 38.73 4.37
C GLY A 170 21.08 39.42 4.63
N GLN A 171 20.36 39.79 3.56
CA GLN A 171 19.04 40.39 3.64
C GLN A 171 18.21 40.02 2.39
N ILE A 172 16.92 39.83 2.56
CA ILE A 172 15.96 39.63 1.46
C ILE A 172 14.98 40.80 1.51
N ASN A 173 15.05 41.71 0.52
CA ASN A 173 14.17 42.86 0.43
C ASN A 173 12.74 42.52 -0.01
N GLY A 174 12.55 41.38 -0.63
CA GLY A 174 11.24 40.83 -0.97
C GLY A 174 10.73 39.85 0.09
N LYS A 175 10.01 38.85 -0.35
CA LYS A 175 9.35 37.83 0.47
C LYS A 175 9.92 36.43 0.22
N ILE A 176 9.61 35.53 1.12
CA ILE A 176 9.72 34.09 0.83
C ILE A 176 8.38 33.60 0.30
N TYR A 177 8.37 33.01 -0.88
CA TYR A 177 7.18 32.44 -1.48
C TYR A 177 7.25 30.91 -1.51
N ALA A 178 6.14 30.24 -1.14
CA ALA A 178 5.91 28.85 -1.46
C ALA A 178 5.26 28.73 -2.83
N ASP A 179 5.85 27.96 -3.73
CA ASP A 179 5.17 27.47 -4.93
C ASP A 179 4.46 26.16 -4.62
N LEU A 180 3.14 26.20 -4.64
CA LEU A 180 2.27 25.05 -4.38
C LEU A 180 1.58 24.57 -5.67
N SER A 181 2.05 24.99 -6.83
CA SER A 181 1.40 24.77 -8.12
C SER A 181 1.47 23.34 -8.65
N MET A 182 2.20 22.46 -8.00
CA MET A 182 2.27 21.04 -8.35
C MET A 182 0.88 20.37 -8.30
N LYS A 183 0.08 20.72 -7.31
CA LYS A 183 -1.24 20.15 -7.03
C LYS A 183 -2.34 21.21 -7.14
N ASP A 184 -3.59 20.79 -7.33
CA ASP A 184 -4.78 21.63 -7.15
C ASP A 184 -4.90 22.15 -5.70
N THR A 185 -5.89 22.99 -5.44
CA THR A 185 -6.07 23.65 -4.13
C THR A 185 -6.85 22.83 -3.10
N LEU A 186 -7.31 21.62 -3.43
CA LEU A 186 -8.10 20.79 -2.53
C LEU A 186 -7.19 20.16 -1.47
N ALA A 187 -7.41 20.50 -0.21
CA ALA A 187 -6.56 20.10 0.90
C ALA A 187 -6.93 18.73 1.51
N LEU A 188 -8.11 18.20 1.21
CA LEU A 188 -8.65 16.96 1.74
C LEU A 188 -9.09 16.03 0.63
N GLY A 189 -8.96 14.72 0.85
CA GLY A 189 -9.40 13.69 -0.08
C GLY A 189 -10.93 13.61 -0.18
N ASN A 190 -11.40 13.27 -1.38
CA ASN A 190 -12.82 13.04 -1.61
C ASN A 190 -13.29 11.77 -0.90
N GLY A 191 -14.37 11.86 -0.14
CA GLY A 191 -14.94 10.72 0.61
C GLY A 191 -14.19 10.38 1.91
N TRP A 192 -13.30 11.26 2.39
CA TRP A 192 -12.72 11.13 3.73
C TRP A 192 -13.76 11.45 4.79
N CYS A 193 -13.78 10.65 5.86
CA CYS A 193 -14.69 10.88 6.99
C CYS A 193 -14.21 12.06 7.84
N TRP A 194 -15.13 12.88 8.25
CA TRP A 194 -14.86 14.10 9.03
C TRP A 194 -14.27 13.81 10.43
N ASP A 195 -14.45 12.61 10.95
CA ASP A 195 -13.98 12.15 12.26
C ASP A 195 -12.69 11.31 12.21
N ASP A 196 -12.16 11.05 11.01
CA ASP A 196 -10.86 10.39 10.84
C ASP A 196 -9.71 11.41 10.94
N GLU A 197 -8.55 10.96 11.42
CA GLU A 197 -7.30 11.70 11.27
C GLU A 197 -6.90 11.74 9.81
N GLN A 198 -6.75 12.94 9.28
CA GLN A 198 -6.54 13.17 7.85
C GLN A 198 -5.30 14.03 7.62
N PRO A 199 -4.43 13.67 6.67
CA PRO A 199 -3.35 14.56 6.28
C PRO A 199 -3.89 15.80 5.55
N TYR A 200 -3.32 16.97 5.84
CA TYR A 200 -3.58 18.18 5.05
C TYR A 200 -2.70 18.17 3.81
N LEU A 201 -3.33 18.08 2.62
CA LEU A 201 -2.61 17.88 1.36
C LEU A 201 -2.15 19.19 0.75
N THR A 202 -0.87 19.47 0.88
CA THR A 202 -0.19 20.61 0.28
C THR A 202 1.21 20.21 -0.18
N PRO A 203 1.68 20.70 -1.35
CA PRO A 203 3.00 20.34 -1.87
C PRO A 203 4.18 20.75 -0.98
N LEU A 204 3.98 21.61 0.01
CA LEU A 204 5.04 22.08 0.90
C LEU A 204 4.58 22.10 2.35
N SER A 205 5.18 21.24 3.17
CA SER A 205 4.90 21.11 4.61
C SER A 205 6.07 20.46 5.34
N LEU A 206 6.03 20.39 6.69
CA LEU A 206 7.05 19.71 7.50
C LEU A 206 6.55 18.34 7.94
N SER A 207 7.41 17.34 8.04
CA SER A 207 7.09 16.02 8.57
C SER A 207 6.80 16.07 10.09
N GLY A 208 5.95 15.14 10.55
CA GLY A 208 5.58 15.02 11.96
C GLY A 208 4.15 15.44 12.24
N LYS A 209 3.82 15.63 13.54
CA LYS A 209 2.45 15.92 14.01
C LYS A 209 1.82 17.22 13.46
N ASP A 210 2.57 18.05 12.78
CA ASP A 210 2.07 19.27 12.14
C ASP A 210 1.17 18.99 10.93
N TYR A 211 1.11 17.74 10.45
CA TYR A 211 0.25 17.32 9.33
C TYR A 211 -1.11 16.77 9.75
N GLU A 212 -1.17 16.17 10.92
CA GLU A 212 -2.40 15.59 11.43
C GLU A 212 -3.34 16.71 11.81
N CYS A 213 -4.35 16.91 11.00
CA CYS A 213 -5.38 17.90 11.24
C CYS A 213 -6.68 17.21 11.56
N THR A 214 -7.20 17.40 12.77
CA THR A 214 -8.60 17.05 13.03
C THR A 214 -9.51 18.00 12.24
N PRO A 215 -10.69 17.56 11.77
CA PRO A 215 -11.63 18.39 11.02
C PRO A 215 -11.92 19.74 11.66
N GLU A 216 -11.94 19.79 13.00
CA GLU A 216 -12.15 21.03 13.77
C GLU A 216 -10.99 22.04 13.64
N LYS A 217 -9.77 21.56 13.39
CA LYS A 217 -8.55 22.38 13.28
C LYS A 217 -8.22 22.76 11.84
N ILE A 218 -8.81 22.08 10.87
CA ILE A 218 -8.44 22.19 9.46
C ILE A 218 -8.55 23.62 8.91
N HIS A 219 -9.55 24.37 9.34
CA HIS A 219 -9.73 25.78 8.94
C HIS A 219 -8.69 26.74 9.55
N ARG A 220 -7.99 26.31 10.61
CA ARG A 220 -6.95 27.10 11.28
C ARG A 220 -5.54 26.62 10.97
N HIS A 221 -5.43 25.45 10.38
CA HIS A 221 -4.15 24.80 10.07
C HIS A 221 -3.77 25.11 8.60
N ASN A 222 -2.57 25.64 8.42
CA ASN A 222 -2.00 25.88 7.10
C ASN A 222 -0.53 25.42 7.11
N PRO A 223 -0.27 24.17 6.74
CA PRO A 223 1.08 23.58 6.82
C PRO A 223 2.11 24.36 6.00
N SER A 224 1.75 24.85 4.80
CA SER A 224 2.66 25.64 3.95
C SER A 224 3.04 26.96 4.61
N ARG A 225 2.08 27.63 5.25
CA ARG A 225 2.35 28.86 6.00
C ARG A 225 3.24 28.56 7.21
N ASN A 226 2.98 27.46 7.93
CA ASN A 226 3.80 27.01 9.07
C ASN A 226 5.24 26.72 8.62
N PHE A 227 5.40 26.05 7.47
CA PHE A 227 6.70 25.82 6.84
C PHE A 227 7.44 27.13 6.58
N LEU A 228 6.80 28.09 5.92
CA LEU A 228 7.41 29.40 5.61
C LEU A 228 7.78 30.20 6.87
N GLN A 229 6.94 30.17 7.91
CA GLN A 229 7.23 30.80 9.20
C GLN A 229 8.41 30.14 9.91
N ALA A 230 8.50 28.79 9.83
CA ALA A 230 9.63 28.05 10.38
C ALA A 230 10.92 28.35 9.61
N LEU A 231 10.85 28.43 8.28
CA LEU A 231 12.01 28.82 7.45
C LEU A 231 12.44 30.26 7.73
N SER A 232 11.51 31.22 7.87
CA SER A 232 11.84 32.60 8.27
C SER A 232 12.62 32.63 9.58
N ARG A 233 12.19 31.88 10.60
CA ARG A 233 12.90 31.77 11.87
C ARG A 233 14.33 31.18 11.72
N GLN A 234 14.53 30.22 10.80
CA GLN A 234 15.87 29.68 10.55
C GLN A 234 16.76 30.69 9.80
N LEU A 235 16.20 31.47 8.88
CA LEU A 235 16.93 32.57 8.23
C LEU A 235 17.33 33.66 9.23
N GLU A 236 16.42 34.04 10.13
CA GLU A 236 16.70 34.99 11.22
C GLU A 236 17.83 34.49 12.16
N ALA A 237 17.84 33.18 12.47
CA ALA A 237 18.91 32.56 13.27
C ALA A 237 20.28 32.65 12.56
N GLU A 238 20.30 32.61 11.21
CA GLU A 238 21.50 32.88 10.40
C GLU A 238 21.75 34.36 10.13
N LYS A 239 21.01 35.26 10.78
CA LYS A 239 21.08 36.72 10.67
C LYS A 239 20.69 37.26 9.29
N ILE A 240 19.76 36.56 8.61
CA ILE A 240 19.17 36.95 7.34
C ILE A 240 17.79 37.52 7.63
N SER A 241 17.56 38.80 7.35
CA SER A 241 16.25 39.42 7.50
C SER A 241 15.40 39.24 6.25
N VAL A 242 14.06 39.13 6.43
CA VAL A 242 13.07 38.91 5.37
C VAL A 242 11.88 39.83 5.59
N ASN A 243 11.33 40.43 4.53
CA ASN A 243 10.19 41.35 4.65
C ASN A 243 8.81 40.66 4.71
N GLY A 244 8.74 39.34 4.63
CA GLY A 244 7.50 38.58 4.79
C GLY A 244 7.46 37.26 4.07
N ILE A 245 6.29 36.62 4.12
CA ILE A 245 6.03 35.32 3.49
C ILE A 245 4.76 35.38 2.64
N GLY A 246 4.64 34.50 1.64
CA GLY A 246 3.45 34.40 0.76
C GLY A 246 3.42 33.11 -0.04
N THR A 247 2.44 33.00 -0.92
CA THR A 247 2.34 31.93 -1.90
C THR A 247 2.31 32.53 -3.30
N ALA A 248 3.07 31.98 -4.23
CA ALA A 248 3.08 32.37 -5.62
C ALA A 248 3.64 31.26 -6.49
N THR A 249 3.10 31.12 -7.70
CA THR A 249 3.67 30.18 -8.69
C THR A 249 5.01 30.74 -9.18
N TYR A 250 6.06 29.95 -9.02
CA TYR A 250 7.39 30.30 -9.50
C TYR A 250 7.47 30.27 -11.02
N ARG A 251 8.03 31.34 -11.57
CA ARG A 251 8.37 31.45 -12.99
C ARG A 251 9.81 31.96 -13.07
N PRO A 252 10.77 31.15 -13.57
CA PRO A 252 12.15 31.58 -13.69
C PRO A 252 12.24 32.86 -14.50
N THR A 253 13.07 33.80 -14.04
CA THR A 253 13.46 35.00 -14.79
C THR A 253 14.93 34.90 -15.19
N GLY A 254 15.45 35.83 -15.98
CA GLY A 254 16.89 35.89 -16.28
C GLY A 254 17.78 36.20 -15.05
N LYS A 255 17.16 36.47 -13.89
CA LYS A 255 17.84 36.73 -12.61
C LYS A 255 17.64 35.64 -11.57
N SER A 256 17.01 34.53 -11.95
CA SER A 256 16.76 33.40 -11.08
C SER A 256 18.04 32.58 -10.88
N THR A 257 18.40 32.31 -9.64
CA THR A 257 19.55 31.47 -9.24
C THR A 257 19.08 30.36 -8.30
N LEU A 258 19.42 29.10 -8.63
CA LEU A 258 19.19 27.97 -7.73
C LEU A 258 20.14 28.09 -6.52
N ILE A 259 19.60 28.16 -5.33
CA ILE A 259 20.35 28.21 -4.07
C ILE A 259 20.68 26.80 -3.57
N CYS A 260 19.69 25.96 -3.45
CA CYS A 260 19.84 24.56 -3.02
C CYS A 260 18.64 23.71 -3.41
N THR A 261 18.79 22.40 -3.26
CA THR A 261 17.69 21.43 -3.41
C THR A 261 17.79 20.40 -2.30
N ILE A 262 16.71 20.18 -1.55
CA ILE A 262 16.57 19.06 -0.63
C ILE A 262 16.02 17.89 -1.44
N VAL A 263 16.58 16.70 -1.25
CA VAL A 263 16.24 15.52 -2.07
C VAL A 263 15.99 14.31 -1.17
N HIS A 264 14.87 13.62 -1.41
CA HIS A 264 14.59 12.29 -0.83
C HIS A 264 14.14 11.34 -1.95
N SER A 265 14.53 10.06 -1.84
CA SER A 265 14.17 9.07 -2.84
C SER A 265 12.74 8.52 -2.66
N VAL A 266 12.16 8.00 -3.73
CA VAL A 266 10.91 7.22 -3.65
C VAL A 266 11.07 6.04 -2.68
N GLU A 267 12.24 5.37 -2.66
CA GLU A 267 12.49 4.25 -1.75
C GLU A 267 12.38 4.66 -0.27
N ASP A 268 12.90 5.86 0.08
CA ASP A 268 12.80 6.42 1.45
C ASP A 268 11.35 6.70 1.86
N VAL A 269 10.55 7.23 0.92
CA VAL A 269 9.13 7.52 1.15
C VAL A 269 8.33 6.23 1.22
N LEU A 270 8.60 5.28 0.33
CA LEU A 270 7.96 3.98 0.27
C LEU A 270 8.15 3.18 1.57
N MET A 271 9.34 3.24 2.18
CA MET A 271 9.64 2.53 3.42
C MET A 271 8.65 2.92 4.54
N GLN A 272 8.50 4.20 4.83
CA GLN A 272 7.60 4.67 5.88
C GLN A 272 6.13 4.48 5.50
N MET A 273 5.77 4.75 4.25
CA MET A 273 4.42 4.52 3.73
C MET A 273 3.95 3.08 3.98
N MET A 274 4.81 2.11 3.74
CA MET A 274 4.43 0.69 3.82
C MET A 274 4.56 0.14 5.24
N LYS A 275 5.67 0.43 5.96
CA LYS A 275 5.93 -0.08 7.32
C LYS A 275 4.97 0.50 8.35
N ASP A 276 4.78 1.83 8.33
CA ASP A 276 3.98 2.54 9.33
C ASP A 276 2.55 2.79 8.85
N SER A 277 2.30 2.51 7.57
CA SER A 277 1.00 2.78 6.92
C SER A 277 0.66 4.27 6.88
N ASP A 278 1.67 5.14 6.74
CA ASP A 278 1.51 6.60 6.77
C ASP A 278 0.67 7.10 5.59
N ASN A 279 -0.40 7.85 5.88
CA ASN A 279 -1.35 8.34 4.89
C ASN A 279 -0.78 9.51 4.09
N LEU A 280 -0.03 10.42 4.73
CA LEU A 280 0.58 11.55 4.02
C LEU A 280 1.60 11.07 3.00
N TYR A 281 2.42 10.08 3.37
CA TYR A 281 3.42 9.50 2.48
C TYR A 281 2.77 8.82 1.27
N ALA A 282 1.61 8.20 1.47
CA ALA A 282 0.85 7.60 0.37
C ALA A 282 0.24 8.65 -0.57
N GLU A 283 -0.38 9.69 -0.02
CA GLU A 283 -0.93 10.78 -0.83
C GLU A 283 0.17 11.56 -1.56
N SER A 284 1.30 11.78 -0.90
CA SER A 284 2.48 12.37 -1.51
C SER A 284 2.92 11.59 -2.75
N MET A 285 3.06 10.26 -2.61
CA MET A 285 3.45 9.39 -3.71
C MET A 285 2.39 9.35 -4.83
N PHE A 286 1.12 9.36 -4.47
CA PHE A 286 0.00 9.39 -5.39
C PHE A 286 -0.01 10.68 -6.23
N PHE A 287 0.27 11.85 -5.60
CA PHE A 287 0.36 13.11 -6.32
C PHE A 287 1.63 13.23 -7.17
N GLN A 288 2.72 12.56 -6.84
CA GLN A 288 3.87 12.47 -7.75
C GLN A 288 3.47 11.80 -9.08
N LEU A 289 2.66 10.74 -9.04
CA LEU A 289 2.15 10.08 -10.25
C LEU A 289 1.34 11.04 -11.14
N GLY A 290 0.43 11.80 -10.54
CA GLY A 290 -0.47 12.68 -11.28
C GLY A 290 0.17 13.99 -11.74
N ALA A 291 1.28 14.41 -11.12
CA ALA A 291 1.96 15.67 -11.41
C ALA A 291 3.08 15.54 -12.44
N GLU A 292 3.45 14.32 -12.84
CA GLU A 292 4.53 14.12 -13.79
C GLU A 292 4.27 14.93 -15.08
N GLY A 293 5.21 15.84 -15.38
CA GLY A 293 5.17 16.70 -16.57
C GLY A 293 4.12 17.81 -16.58
N LYS A 294 3.37 18.04 -15.48
CA LYS A 294 2.33 19.08 -15.40
C LYS A 294 2.24 19.76 -14.03
N LYS A 295 1.48 20.85 -13.98
CA LYS A 295 1.09 21.55 -12.73
C LYS A 295 -0.40 21.37 -12.46
N GLY A 296 -0.80 21.50 -11.19
CA GLY A 296 -2.19 21.46 -10.78
C GLY A 296 -2.79 20.05 -10.81
N ALA A 297 -1.98 19.02 -10.50
CA ALA A 297 -2.45 17.64 -10.44
C ALA A 297 -3.68 17.50 -9.53
N SER A 298 -4.70 16.81 -10.01
CA SER A 298 -5.90 16.46 -9.26
C SER A 298 -5.93 14.96 -8.90
N TRP A 299 -6.81 14.56 -7.98
CA TRP A 299 -7.05 13.14 -7.70
C TRP A 299 -7.40 12.33 -8.95
N LYS A 300 -8.15 12.92 -9.85
CA LYS A 300 -8.51 12.28 -11.12
C LYS A 300 -7.29 11.97 -11.97
N ASP A 301 -6.34 12.91 -12.06
CA ASP A 301 -5.10 12.70 -12.79
C ASP A 301 -4.29 11.56 -12.19
N CYS A 302 -4.18 11.53 -10.86
CA CYS A 302 -3.48 10.48 -10.14
C CYS A 302 -4.15 9.10 -10.31
N ALA A 303 -5.49 9.06 -10.17
CA ALA A 303 -6.27 7.83 -10.36
C ALA A 303 -6.10 7.26 -11.76
N GLN A 304 -6.12 8.09 -12.80
CA GLN A 304 -5.91 7.67 -14.18
C GLN A 304 -4.56 7.00 -14.39
N VAL A 305 -3.50 7.46 -13.75
CA VAL A 305 -2.18 6.82 -13.82
C VAL A 305 -2.22 5.45 -13.15
N VAL A 306 -2.81 5.34 -11.95
CA VAL A 306 -2.97 4.05 -11.26
C VAL A 306 -3.81 3.08 -12.09
N GLU A 307 -4.92 3.53 -12.67
CA GLU A 307 -5.77 2.72 -13.55
C GLU A 307 -5.00 2.22 -14.78
N SER A 308 -4.12 3.05 -15.37
CA SER A 308 -3.28 2.61 -16.50
C SER A 308 -2.28 1.51 -16.12
N VAL A 309 -1.78 1.51 -14.89
CA VAL A 309 -0.92 0.42 -14.39
C VAL A 309 -1.74 -0.84 -14.11
N ILE A 310 -2.96 -0.70 -13.60
CA ILE A 310 -3.87 -1.84 -13.45
C ILE A 310 -4.14 -2.51 -14.81
N GLU A 311 -4.36 -1.75 -15.85
CA GLU A 311 -4.56 -2.27 -17.22
C GLU A 311 -3.36 -3.10 -17.71
N LYS A 312 -2.12 -2.74 -17.35
CA LYS A 312 -0.91 -3.54 -17.66
C LYS A 312 -0.96 -4.96 -17.06
N THR A 313 -1.66 -5.13 -15.94
CA THR A 313 -1.84 -6.46 -15.32
C THR A 313 -2.84 -7.35 -16.07
N GLY A 314 -3.55 -6.81 -17.04
CA GLY A 314 -4.70 -7.48 -17.72
C GLY A 314 -5.98 -7.50 -16.88
N PHE A 315 -6.01 -6.82 -15.73
CA PHE A 315 -7.21 -6.78 -14.89
C PHE A 315 -8.19 -5.70 -15.38
N PRO A 316 -9.51 -6.00 -15.47
CA PRO A 316 -10.49 -5.03 -15.97
C PRO A 316 -10.74 -3.92 -14.95
N THR A 317 -10.51 -2.65 -15.34
CA THR A 317 -10.69 -1.47 -14.49
C THR A 317 -12.16 -1.20 -14.09
N ALA A 318 -13.14 -1.81 -14.77
CA ALA A 318 -14.56 -1.72 -14.40
C ALA A 318 -14.86 -2.21 -12.97
N TYR A 319 -13.99 -3.02 -12.37
CA TYR A 319 -14.13 -3.54 -11.01
C TYR A 319 -13.24 -2.79 -10.00
N VAL A 320 -12.83 -1.58 -10.32
CA VAL A 320 -11.93 -0.77 -9.48
C VAL A 320 -12.46 0.65 -9.41
N LYS A 321 -12.29 1.29 -8.27
CA LYS A 321 -12.44 2.72 -8.12
C LYS A 321 -11.33 3.24 -7.22
N VAL A 322 -10.50 4.10 -7.77
CA VAL A 322 -9.42 4.77 -7.06
C VAL A 322 -9.87 6.20 -6.77
N ALA A 323 -10.03 6.53 -5.50
CA ALA A 323 -10.44 7.85 -5.06
C ALA A 323 -9.32 8.59 -4.31
N ASP A 324 -8.39 7.84 -3.69
CA ASP A 324 -7.20 8.38 -3.04
C ASP A 324 -6.01 7.40 -3.15
N GLY A 325 -4.84 7.81 -2.65
CA GLY A 325 -3.64 6.99 -2.63
C GLY A 325 -3.47 6.15 -1.36
N CYS A 326 -4.17 6.48 -0.28
CA CYS A 326 -3.94 5.92 1.05
C CYS A 326 -4.99 4.92 1.53
N GLY A 327 -6.22 4.97 0.98
CA GLY A 327 -7.34 4.10 1.36
C GLY A 327 -8.18 4.62 2.52
N LEU A 328 -8.15 5.93 2.80
CA LEU A 328 -9.08 6.58 3.73
C LEU A 328 -10.45 6.79 3.11
N SER A 329 -10.52 6.94 1.79
CA SER A 329 -11.75 7.24 1.08
C SER A 329 -12.78 6.12 1.21
N LEU A 330 -14.01 6.49 1.53
CA LEU A 330 -15.16 5.59 1.46
C LEU A 330 -15.50 5.19 0.01
N TYR A 331 -14.90 5.87 -0.97
CA TYR A 331 -15.16 5.66 -2.39
C TYR A 331 -14.09 4.80 -3.08
N ASP A 332 -13.07 4.33 -2.36
CA ASP A 332 -12.16 3.32 -2.88
C ASP A 332 -12.83 1.96 -2.92
N TYR A 333 -12.73 1.30 -4.06
CA TYR A 333 -13.19 -0.07 -4.23
C TYR A 333 -12.17 -0.88 -5.03
N VAL A 334 -11.83 -2.03 -4.49
CA VAL A 334 -10.93 -3.02 -5.10
C VAL A 334 -11.53 -4.42 -4.95
N THR A 335 -10.87 -5.39 -5.56
CA THR A 335 -11.19 -6.81 -5.37
C THR A 335 -9.95 -7.56 -4.86
N ALA A 336 -10.14 -8.70 -4.18
CA ALA A 336 -9.00 -9.52 -3.76
C ALA A 336 -8.19 -10.03 -4.96
N SER A 337 -8.84 -10.31 -6.08
CA SER A 337 -8.19 -10.70 -7.32
C SER A 337 -7.38 -9.58 -7.96
N LEU A 338 -7.79 -8.31 -7.86
CA LEU A 338 -6.99 -7.17 -8.31
C LEU A 338 -5.68 -7.07 -7.51
N HIS A 339 -5.76 -7.14 -6.19
CA HIS A 339 -4.56 -7.10 -5.35
C HIS A 339 -3.57 -8.20 -5.74
N VAL A 340 -4.06 -9.42 -5.96
CA VAL A 340 -3.22 -10.54 -6.39
C VAL A 340 -2.65 -10.32 -7.79
N ALA A 341 -3.44 -9.75 -8.73
CA ALA A 341 -2.95 -9.41 -10.06
C ALA A 341 -1.81 -8.39 -10.02
N LEU A 342 -1.92 -7.35 -9.17
CA LEU A 342 -0.86 -6.36 -8.97
C LEU A 342 0.39 -6.95 -8.28
N LEU A 343 0.22 -7.80 -7.27
CA LEU A 343 1.34 -8.50 -6.62
C LEU A 343 2.06 -9.43 -7.59
N ARG A 344 1.30 -10.10 -8.45
CA ARG A 344 1.83 -10.96 -9.51
C ARG A 344 2.58 -10.15 -10.56
N TYR A 345 2.03 -9.02 -10.99
CA TYR A 345 2.69 -8.06 -11.87
C TYR A 345 4.02 -7.58 -11.26
N ALA A 346 4.00 -7.16 -10.01
CA ALA A 346 5.24 -6.76 -9.33
C ALA A 346 6.27 -7.90 -9.30
N TYR A 347 5.87 -9.13 -8.99
CA TYR A 347 6.77 -10.30 -8.96
C TYR A 347 7.43 -10.58 -10.32
N GLN A 348 6.74 -10.30 -11.42
CA GLN A 348 7.25 -10.48 -12.79
C GLN A 348 8.23 -9.37 -13.22
N HIS A 349 8.34 -8.26 -12.45
CA HIS A 349 9.18 -7.10 -12.73
C HIS A 349 10.11 -6.84 -11.52
N GLU A 350 11.37 -7.27 -11.62
CA GLU A 350 12.32 -7.24 -10.50
C GLU A 350 12.56 -5.82 -9.99
N GLU A 351 12.53 -4.82 -10.85
CA GLU A 351 12.65 -3.40 -10.52
C GLU A 351 11.51 -2.87 -9.67
N ILE A 352 10.34 -3.54 -9.70
CA ILE A 352 9.18 -3.26 -8.85
C ILE A 352 9.21 -4.16 -7.61
N PHE A 353 9.47 -5.46 -7.83
CA PHE A 353 9.38 -6.46 -6.75
C PHE A 353 10.39 -6.22 -5.64
N THR A 354 11.65 -5.99 -6.00
CA THR A 354 12.74 -5.86 -5.02
C THR A 354 12.52 -4.70 -4.04
N PRO A 355 12.22 -3.45 -4.45
CA PRO A 355 11.92 -2.38 -3.51
C PRO A 355 10.60 -2.61 -2.76
N LEU A 356 9.55 -3.12 -3.41
CA LEU A 356 8.28 -3.44 -2.75
C LEU A 356 8.47 -4.47 -1.64
N TRP A 357 9.16 -5.57 -1.92
CA TRP A 357 9.42 -6.66 -0.98
C TRP A 357 10.13 -6.20 0.30
N LYS A 358 11.12 -5.29 0.17
CA LYS A 358 11.89 -4.72 1.30
C LYS A 358 11.00 -3.87 2.21
N THR A 359 10.00 -3.19 1.66
CA THR A 359 9.19 -2.21 2.38
C THR A 359 7.93 -2.79 3.02
N LEU A 360 7.51 -4.01 2.64
CA LEU A 360 6.37 -4.67 3.27
C LEU A 360 6.65 -4.97 4.75
N PRO A 361 5.69 -4.74 5.67
CA PRO A 361 5.73 -5.23 7.06
C PRO A 361 5.95 -6.74 7.12
N ILE A 362 6.72 -7.19 8.11
CA ILE A 362 7.07 -8.61 8.31
C ILE A 362 6.38 -9.13 9.57
N ALA A 363 5.66 -10.23 9.43
CA ALA A 363 4.93 -10.88 10.54
C ALA A 363 5.83 -11.18 11.74
N GLY A 364 5.43 -10.67 12.92
CA GLY A 364 6.12 -10.85 14.19
C GLY A 364 7.51 -10.21 14.27
N ILE A 365 7.85 -9.26 13.37
CA ILE A 365 9.17 -8.63 13.28
C ILE A 365 9.08 -7.12 13.25
N ASP A 366 8.35 -6.51 12.29
CA ASP A 366 8.37 -5.06 12.11
C ASP A 366 7.05 -4.48 11.56
N GLY A 367 6.98 -3.16 11.56
CA GLY A 367 5.89 -2.37 11.01
C GLY A 367 4.54 -2.74 11.63
N THR A 368 3.48 -2.63 10.85
CA THR A 368 2.11 -2.93 11.32
C THR A 368 1.85 -4.41 11.61
N LEU A 369 2.80 -5.30 11.30
CA LEU A 369 2.76 -6.73 11.62
C LEU A 369 3.66 -7.14 12.79
N GLU A 370 4.38 -6.22 13.44
CA GLU A 370 5.30 -6.51 14.55
C GLU A 370 4.66 -7.36 15.65
N LYS A 371 3.40 -7.08 15.98
CA LYS A 371 2.64 -7.75 17.06
C LYS A 371 1.62 -8.77 16.55
N ARG A 372 1.70 -9.16 15.26
CA ARG A 372 0.82 -10.16 14.63
C ARG A 372 1.65 -11.36 14.17
N MET A 373 1.06 -12.56 14.25
CA MET A 373 1.74 -13.80 13.83
C MET A 373 3.15 -13.91 14.46
N THR A 374 3.22 -13.71 15.79
CA THR A 374 4.49 -13.69 16.55
C THR A 374 5.09 -15.08 16.78
N SER A 375 4.39 -16.14 16.39
CA SER A 375 4.80 -17.55 16.44
C SER A 375 4.24 -18.29 15.23
N GLY A 376 4.56 -19.55 15.05
CA GLY A 376 4.06 -20.39 13.96
C GLY A 376 4.83 -20.21 12.63
N ALA A 377 4.29 -20.79 11.56
CA ALA A 377 4.90 -20.83 10.24
C ALA A 377 4.84 -19.45 9.53
N ALA A 378 3.87 -18.62 9.88
CA ALA A 378 3.72 -17.28 9.32
C ALA A 378 4.74 -16.28 9.87
N ARG A 379 5.31 -16.51 11.08
CA ARG A 379 6.29 -15.61 11.69
C ARG A 379 7.55 -15.48 10.83
N ASN A 380 8.03 -14.24 10.62
CA ASN A 380 9.19 -13.90 9.77
C ASN A 380 9.08 -14.40 8.32
N ASN A 381 7.90 -14.84 7.91
CA ASN A 381 7.61 -15.40 6.60
C ASN A 381 6.63 -14.53 5.83
N VAL A 382 5.48 -14.21 6.42
CA VAL A 382 4.49 -13.33 5.78
C VAL A 382 5.04 -11.91 5.69
N ARG A 383 4.98 -11.34 4.48
CA ARG A 383 5.29 -9.94 4.17
C ARG A 383 4.06 -9.31 3.54
N ALA A 384 3.38 -8.44 4.28
CA ALA A 384 2.08 -7.96 3.83
C ALA A 384 1.75 -6.55 4.31
N LYS A 385 0.99 -5.84 3.48
CA LYS A 385 0.38 -4.56 3.82
C LYS A 385 -0.93 -4.81 4.55
N THR A 386 -1.10 -4.17 5.69
CA THR A 386 -2.36 -4.16 6.45
C THR A 386 -3.26 -3.02 5.99
N GLY A 387 -4.57 -3.20 6.11
CA GLY A 387 -5.57 -2.14 5.95
C GLY A 387 -6.56 -2.18 7.11
N THR A 388 -6.87 -1.01 7.72
CA THR A 388 -7.88 -0.91 8.77
C THR A 388 -8.49 0.47 8.77
N VAL A 389 -9.80 0.53 8.62
CA VAL A 389 -10.68 1.67 8.94
C VAL A 389 -11.93 1.12 9.61
N THR A 390 -12.81 1.96 10.11
CA THR A 390 -14.05 1.52 10.73
C THR A 390 -14.83 0.57 9.82
N GLY A 391 -15.10 -0.64 10.32
CA GLY A 391 -15.83 -1.69 9.61
C GLY A 391 -15.04 -2.38 8.49
N VAL A 392 -13.74 -2.11 8.33
CA VAL A 392 -12.89 -2.72 7.31
C VAL A 392 -11.58 -3.21 7.92
N SER A 393 -11.18 -4.42 7.56
CA SER A 393 -9.84 -4.94 7.80
C SER A 393 -9.36 -5.72 6.56
N ALA A 394 -8.11 -5.50 6.16
CA ALA A 394 -7.52 -6.17 5.01
C ALA A 394 -6.06 -6.55 5.28
N LEU A 395 -5.59 -7.59 4.61
CA LEU A 395 -4.20 -8.05 4.63
C LEU A 395 -3.85 -8.60 3.25
N THR A 396 -2.81 -8.04 2.63
CA THR A 396 -2.44 -8.38 1.25
C THR A 396 -0.92 -8.39 1.10
N GLY A 397 -0.37 -9.44 0.51
CA GLY A 397 1.07 -9.57 0.35
C GLY A 397 1.52 -10.94 -0.10
N TYR A 398 2.67 -11.36 0.42
CA TYR A 398 3.34 -12.59 0.04
C TYR A 398 3.60 -13.50 1.24
N VAL A 399 3.62 -14.81 1.00
CA VAL A 399 4.02 -15.83 1.98
C VAL A 399 4.70 -16.99 1.26
N ARG A 400 5.73 -17.58 1.87
CA ARG A 400 6.36 -18.79 1.37
C ARG A 400 5.70 -19.99 2.02
N ALA A 401 5.17 -20.88 1.21
CA ALA A 401 4.56 -22.13 1.66
C ALA A 401 5.62 -23.19 2.04
N SER A 402 5.24 -24.21 2.82
CA SER A 402 6.15 -25.27 3.24
C SER A 402 6.71 -26.12 2.10
N ASN A 403 6.04 -26.15 0.95
CA ASN A 403 6.54 -26.78 -0.29
C ASN A 403 7.61 -25.93 -1.01
N GLY A 404 7.97 -24.75 -0.46
CA GLY A 404 8.96 -23.83 -1.01
C GLY A 404 8.40 -22.79 -1.98
N ASN A 405 7.14 -22.91 -2.41
CA ASN A 405 6.52 -21.97 -3.36
C ASN A 405 6.25 -20.61 -2.71
N LEU A 406 6.40 -19.56 -3.49
CA LEU A 406 6.01 -18.20 -3.09
C LEU A 406 4.56 -17.95 -3.54
N LEU A 407 3.72 -17.55 -2.58
CA LEU A 407 2.32 -17.25 -2.82
C LEU A 407 2.09 -15.74 -2.72
N ALA A 408 1.25 -15.20 -3.62
CA ALA A 408 0.60 -13.90 -3.46
C ALA A 408 -0.80 -14.12 -2.89
N PHE A 409 -1.19 -13.31 -1.90
CA PHE A 409 -2.51 -13.43 -1.28
C PHE A 409 -3.15 -12.07 -1.00
N SER A 410 -4.46 -12.05 -0.98
CA SER A 410 -5.27 -10.92 -0.50
C SER A 410 -6.46 -11.43 0.29
N ILE A 411 -6.69 -10.85 1.47
CA ILE A 411 -7.81 -11.10 2.36
C ILE A 411 -8.43 -9.76 2.70
N ILE A 412 -9.70 -9.55 2.31
CA ILE A 412 -10.44 -8.31 2.58
C ILE A 412 -11.70 -8.65 3.38
N ASN A 413 -11.88 -8.01 4.53
CA ASN A 413 -13.06 -8.16 5.38
C ASN A 413 -13.78 -6.81 5.51
N ASN A 414 -15.04 -6.73 5.07
CA ASN A 414 -15.87 -5.53 5.17
C ASN A 414 -17.13 -5.81 6.00
N GLY A 415 -17.54 -4.84 6.81
CA GLY A 415 -18.68 -4.97 7.71
C GLY A 415 -18.34 -5.68 9.02
N ASN A 416 -17.05 -5.84 9.34
CA ASN A 416 -16.60 -6.43 10.60
C ASN A 416 -16.93 -5.51 11.79
N ARG A 417 -17.43 -6.11 12.87
CA ARG A 417 -17.77 -5.38 14.10
C ARG A 417 -16.52 -4.87 14.83
N THR A 418 -15.47 -5.65 14.84
CA THR A 418 -14.17 -5.28 15.41
C THR A 418 -13.03 -5.64 14.47
N ALA A 419 -12.03 -4.77 14.38
CA ALA A 419 -10.82 -5.05 13.61
C ALA A 419 -10.02 -6.25 14.18
N SER A 420 -10.13 -6.50 15.49
CA SER A 420 -9.44 -7.61 16.18
C SER A 420 -9.90 -8.98 15.68
N GLU A 421 -11.22 -9.18 15.54
CA GLU A 421 -11.79 -10.44 15.02
C GLU A 421 -11.32 -10.71 13.59
N ALA A 422 -11.39 -9.69 12.72
CA ALA A 422 -10.96 -9.84 11.35
C ALA A 422 -9.44 -10.10 11.24
N ARG A 423 -8.62 -9.44 12.07
CA ARG A 423 -7.17 -9.67 12.11
C ARG A 423 -6.83 -11.10 12.55
N ALA A 424 -7.50 -11.60 13.61
CA ALA A 424 -7.31 -12.98 14.06
C ALA A 424 -7.69 -14.01 12.98
N TYR A 425 -8.74 -13.73 12.20
CA TYR A 425 -9.10 -14.54 11.04
C TYR A 425 -8.01 -14.52 9.96
N GLN A 426 -7.51 -13.33 9.60
CA GLN A 426 -6.44 -13.16 8.63
C GLN A 426 -5.15 -13.89 9.05
N ASP A 427 -4.80 -13.83 10.34
CA ASP A 427 -3.61 -14.51 10.88
C ASP A 427 -3.73 -16.02 10.72
N ARG A 428 -4.91 -16.62 10.99
CA ARG A 428 -5.17 -18.05 10.75
C ARG A 428 -5.07 -18.45 9.29
N VAL A 429 -5.59 -17.60 8.37
CA VAL A 429 -5.42 -17.83 6.93
C VAL A 429 -3.94 -17.84 6.55
N CYS A 430 -3.15 -16.88 7.05
CA CYS A 430 -1.72 -16.81 6.78
C CYS A 430 -0.95 -18.02 7.35
N GLU A 431 -1.31 -18.52 8.52
CA GLU A 431 -0.72 -19.76 9.07
C GLU A 431 -0.99 -20.96 8.16
N VAL A 432 -2.22 -21.11 7.67
CA VAL A 432 -2.56 -22.19 6.71
C VAL A 432 -1.77 -22.07 5.40
N LEU A 433 -1.56 -20.84 4.89
CA LEU A 433 -0.78 -20.63 3.67
C LEU A 433 0.72 -20.89 3.87
N ALA A 434 1.24 -20.69 5.07
CA ALA A 434 2.64 -20.92 5.42
C ALA A 434 2.97 -22.39 5.71
N GLU A 435 1.97 -23.20 6.08
CA GLU A 435 2.11 -24.65 6.27
C GLU A 435 2.29 -25.35 4.91
#